data_8220abdb35c4786b2b0773e4d552a044
#
_entry.id   8220abdb35c4786b2b0773e4d552a044
#
_cell.length_a   1.000
_cell.length_b   1.000
_cell.length_c   1.000
_cell.angle_alpha   90.00
_cell.angle_beta   90.00
_cell.angle_gamma   90.00
#
_symmetry.space_group_name_H-M   'P 1'
#
loop_
_entity.id
_entity.type
_entity.pdbx_description
1 polymer ?
#
loop_
_entity_poly.entity_id
_entity_poly.type
_entity_poly.pdbx_seq_one_letter_code
_entity_poly.pdbx_strand_id
1 'polypeptide(L)'
;MAALTALVAGQEPDLHGLPVRLSHDFAATLLTGEPGWGTIAVRGAPTLLIEVPHPGSDRYTARLGLDLFHAIPTAALLVAGTHRRHADVAHEPDSLFHAFAQALATTELQTAELQLHGFAATSAPGTDVVLTPGAGRPTGLHHALRESLTCRGFRVRHHEHLAGRTNAQGIAAAARGTPFLHLELAPPLRSDHRDRVVEAVTDAWHQRCH
;
A
#
# COMPACT_ATOMS: atom_id res chain seq x y z
N MET A 1 -7.58 14.07 -12.12
CA MET A 1 -7.56 14.53 -10.69
C MET A 1 -8.97 14.76 -10.16
N ALA A 2 -9.83 15.58 -10.78
CA ALA A 2 -11.19 15.85 -10.30
C ALA A 2 -12.04 14.59 -10.05
N ALA A 3 -12.01 13.63 -10.99
CA ALA A 3 -12.73 12.36 -10.85
C ALA A 3 -12.31 11.55 -9.61
N LEU A 4 -11.02 11.56 -9.28
CA LEU A 4 -10.51 10.85 -8.11
C LEU A 4 -10.87 11.56 -6.81
N THR A 5 -10.83 12.89 -6.80
CA THR A 5 -11.28 13.69 -5.64
C THR A 5 -12.77 13.44 -5.36
N ALA A 6 -13.60 13.38 -6.41
CA ALA A 6 -15.02 13.03 -6.29
C ALA A 6 -15.20 11.62 -5.70
N LEU A 7 -14.45 10.63 -6.21
CA LEU A 7 -14.49 9.25 -5.73
C LEU A 7 -14.19 9.14 -4.23
N VAL A 8 -13.12 9.82 -3.79
CA VAL A 8 -12.71 9.84 -2.37
C VAL A 8 -13.71 10.57 -1.50
N ALA A 9 -14.39 11.58 -2.04
CA ALA A 9 -15.48 12.29 -1.36
C ALA A 9 -16.83 11.52 -1.35
N GLY A 10 -16.86 10.28 -1.87
CA GLY A 10 -18.08 9.49 -1.99
C GLY A 10 -19.07 10.04 -3.03
N GLN A 11 -18.60 10.88 -3.93
CA GLN A 11 -19.37 11.43 -5.05
C GLN A 11 -19.16 10.59 -6.30
N GLU A 12 -20.12 10.60 -7.20
CA GLU A 12 -19.97 9.93 -8.49
C GLU A 12 -18.95 10.70 -9.36
N PRO A 13 -17.83 10.06 -9.78
CA PRO A 13 -16.80 10.74 -10.54
C PRO A 13 -17.22 10.91 -11.99
N ASP A 14 -16.92 12.07 -12.59
CA ASP A 14 -16.99 12.23 -14.03
C ASP A 14 -15.81 11.51 -14.70
N LEU A 15 -16.09 10.37 -15.34
CA LEU A 15 -15.12 9.52 -16.04
C LEU A 15 -15.13 9.75 -17.54
N HIS A 16 -15.78 10.81 -18.03
CA HIS A 16 -15.94 11.05 -19.46
C HIS A 16 -14.58 11.13 -20.16
N GLY A 17 -14.37 10.27 -21.16
CA GLY A 17 -13.13 10.22 -21.92
C GLY A 17 -11.96 9.49 -21.24
N LEU A 18 -12.14 8.94 -20.03
CA LEU A 18 -11.14 8.12 -19.39
C LEU A 18 -11.39 6.63 -19.71
N PRO A 19 -10.36 5.86 -20.08
CA PRO A 19 -10.49 4.42 -20.35
C PRO A 19 -10.54 3.62 -19.05
N VAL A 20 -11.51 3.91 -18.19
CA VAL A 20 -11.68 3.30 -16.87
C VAL A 20 -13.09 2.78 -16.71
N ARG A 21 -13.27 1.77 -15.86
CA ARG A 21 -14.56 1.23 -15.45
C ARG A 21 -14.79 1.51 -13.98
N LEU A 22 -15.94 2.06 -13.66
CA LEU A 22 -16.43 2.18 -12.31
C LEU A 22 -17.38 1.02 -12.03
N SER A 23 -17.18 0.34 -10.92
CA SER A 23 -18.17 -0.60 -10.38
C SER A 23 -18.39 -0.33 -8.91
N HIS A 24 -19.64 -0.40 -8.48
CA HIS A 24 -20.03 -0.31 -7.09
C HIS A 24 -20.47 -1.68 -6.63
N ASP A 25 -19.90 -2.11 -5.55
CA ASP A 25 -20.37 -3.25 -4.82
C ASP A 25 -20.74 -2.77 -3.41
N PHE A 26 -21.49 -3.55 -2.63
CA PHE A 26 -22.00 -3.16 -1.30
C PHE A 26 -20.92 -2.73 -0.31
N ALA A 27 -19.65 -2.97 -0.63
CA ALA A 27 -18.53 -2.76 0.27
C ALA A 27 -17.51 -1.71 -0.22
N ALA A 28 -17.43 -1.42 -1.51
CA ALA A 28 -16.41 -0.52 -2.04
C ALA A 28 -16.74 0.03 -3.43
N THR A 29 -16.18 1.18 -3.77
CA THR A 29 -16.12 1.66 -5.15
C THR A 29 -14.81 1.19 -5.77
N LEU A 30 -14.90 0.55 -6.93
CA LEU A 30 -13.79 -0.01 -7.68
C LEU A 30 -13.59 0.75 -8.98
N LEU A 31 -12.42 1.31 -9.18
CA LEU A 31 -11.99 1.91 -10.43
C LEU A 31 -10.94 1.01 -11.07
N THR A 32 -11.22 0.50 -12.27
CA THR A 32 -10.27 -0.31 -13.06
C THR A 32 -10.05 0.35 -14.40
N GLY A 33 -8.83 0.26 -14.94
CA GLY A 33 -8.46 0.85 -16.22
C GLY A 33 -7.93 -0.18 -17.22
N GLU A 34 -7.53 0.34 -18.38
CA GLU A 34 -6.80 -0.42 -19.40
C GLU A 34 -5.50 -1.01 -18.80
N PRO A 35 -4.89 -2.00 -19.47
CA PRO A 35 -3.59 -2.53 -19.06
C PRO A 35 -2.57 -1.41 -18.81
N GLY A 36 -1.96 -1.39 -17.62
CA GLY A 36 -1.03 -0.34 -17.19
C GLY A 36 -1.60 0.65 -16.19
N TRP A 37 -2.93 0.82 -16.09
CA TRP A 37 -3.55 1.75 -15.13
C TRP A 37 -3.64 1.17 -13.71
N GLY A 38 -4.13 -0.04 -13.57
CA GLY A 38 -4.30 -0.70 -12.28
C GLY A 38 -5.73 -0.66 -11.75
N THR A 39 -5.83 -0.84 -10.44
CA THR A 39 -7.11 -0.92 -9.72
C THR A 39 -7.05 -0.07 -8.47
N ILE A 40 -8.12 0.69 -8.22
CA ILE A 40 -8.34 1.42 -6.97
C ILE A 40 -9.63 0.90 -6.36
N ALA A 41 -9.59 0.55 -5.08
CA ALA A 41 -10.78 0.24 -4.28
C ALA A 41 -10.84 1.20 -3.09
N VAL A 42 -11.97 1.87 -2.92
CA VAL A 42 -12.19 2.87 -1.86
C VAL A 42 -13.51 2.61 -1.15
N ARG A 43 -13.52 2.74 0.18
CA ARG A 43 -14.69 2.71 1.03
C ARG A 43 -14.75 3.98 1.85
N GLY A 44 -15.83 4.73 1.74
CA GLY A 44 -16.03 5.94 2.54
C GLY A 44 -14.78 6.86 2.52
N ALA A 45 -14.44 7.36 3.70
CA ALA A 45 -13.27 8.22 3.91
C ALA A 45 -12.09 7.39 4.45
N PRO A 46 -11.12 6.98 3.61
CA PRO A 46 -10.06 6.08 4.04
C PRO A 46 -9.06 6.78 4.96
N THR A 47 -8.59 6.06 5.97
CA THR A 47 -7.53 6.50 6.89
C THR A 47 -6.22 5.71 6.72
N LEU A 48 -6.23 4.64 5.91
CA LEU A 48 -5.07 3.87 5.47
C LEU A 48 -5.10 3.72 3.96
N LEU A 49 -4.01 4.05 3.29
CA LEU A 49 -3.80 3.70 1.89
C LEU A 49 -2.88 2.48 1.80
N ILE A 50 -3.37 1.39 1.23
CA ILE A 50 -2.58 0.19 0.93
C ILE A 50 -2.14 0.28 -0.53
N GLU A 51 -0.84 0.22 -0.77
CA GLU A 51 -0.22 0.37 -2.07
C GLU A 51 0.48 -0.92 -2.50
N VAL A 52 0.23 -1.36 -3.74
CA VAL A 52 0.86 -2.54 -4.34
C VAL A 52 1.46 -2.14 -5.69
N PRO A 53 2.70 -1.60 -5.71
CA PRO A 53 3.28 -1.07 -6.95
C PRO A 53 3.78 -2.15 -7.91
N HIS A 54 4.08 -3.37 -7.44
CA HIS A 54 4.72 -4.40 -8.25
C HIS A 54 3.97 -5.76 -8.21
N PRO A 55 2.65 -5.83 -8.46
CA PRO A 55 1.86 -7.06 -8.27
C PRO A 55 2.34 -8.24 -9.13
N GLY A 56 2.89 -7.95 -10.32
CA GLY A 56 3.42 -8.96 -11.25
C GLY A 56 4.80 -9.49 -10.88
N SER A 57 5.65 -8.68 -10.25
CA SER A 57 7.03 -9.04 -9.86
C SER A 57 7.06 -9.60 -8.43
N ASP A 58 6.37 -8.93 -7.53
CA ASP A 58 6.31 -9.24 -6.11
C ASP A 58 5.09 -10.14 -5.86
N ARG A 59 5.19 -11.38 -6.33
CA ARG A 59 4.08 -12.35 -6.37
C ARG A 59 3.32 -12.39 -5.05
N TYR A 60 1.99 -12.44 -5.13
CA TYR A 60 1.01 -12.47 -4.04
C TYR A 60 0.83 -11.18 -3.23
N THR A 61 1.57 -10.10 -3.50
CA THR A 61 1.36 -8.81 -2.81
C THR A 61 -0.02 -8.21 -3.11
N ALA A 62 -0.54 -8.36 -4.34
CA ALA A 62 -1.90 -7.92 -4.66
C ALA A 62 -2.97 -8.68 -3.84
N ARG A 63 -2.78 -9.98 -3.63
CA ARG A 63 -3.69 -10.77 -2.80
C ARG A 63 -3.60 -10.35 -1.33
N LEU A 64 -2.39 -10.13 -0.82
CA LEU A 64 -2.18 -9.61 0.53
C LEU A 64 -2.83 -8.23 0.70
N GLY A 65 -2.66 -7.34 -0.29
CA GLY A 65 -3.31 -6.02 -0.28
C GLY A 65 -4.83 -6.12 -0.22
N LEU A 66 -5.41 -7.04 -0.98
CA LEU A 66 -6.85 -7.31 -0.97
C LEU A 66 -7.34 -7.86 0.39
N ASP A 67 -6.61 -8.80 0.96
CA ASP A 67 -6.95 -9.39 2.26
C ASP A 67 -6.88 -8.31 3.38
N LEU A 68 -5.87 -7.43 3.35
CA LEU A 68 -5.77 -6.27 4.26
C LEU A 68 -6.91 -5.26 4.04
N PHE A 69 -7.26 -4.97 2.78
CA PHE A 69 -8.38 -4.10 2.45
C PHE A 69 -9.70 -4.65 3.01
N HIS A 70 -9.90 -5.97 3.01
CA HIS A 70 -11.06 -6.60 3.65
C HIS A 70 -11.01 -6.54 5.17
N ALA A 71 -9.83 -6.74 5.77
CA ALA A 71 -9.65 -6.77 7.22
C ALA A 71 -9.72 -5.37 7.87
N ILE A 72 -9.39 -4.30 7.12
CA ILE A 72 -9.36 -2.92 7.64
C ILE A 72 -10.44 -2.09 6.94
N PRO A 73 -11.60 -1.88 7.56
CA PRO A 73 -12.74 -1.20 6.92
C PRO A 73 -12.45 0.23 6.44
N THR A 74 -11.49 0.90 7.06
CA THR A 74 -11.08 2.27 6.72
C THR A 74 -9.89 2.30 5.75
N ALA A 75 -9.57 1.20 5.08
CA ALA A 75 -8.52 1.17 4.08
C ALA A 75 -9.04 1.53 2.68
N ALA A 76 -8.17 2.17 1.89
CA ALA A 76 -8.21 2.17 0.43
C ALA A 76 -7.12 1.24 -0.10
N LEU A 77 -7.32 0.66 -1.28
CA LEU A 77 -6.35 -0.20 -1.95
C LEU A 77 -6.02 0.35 -3.33
N LEU A 78 -4.74 0.49 -3.61
CA LEU A 78 -4.20 0.88 -4.91
C LEU A 78 -3.25 -0.21 -5.42
N VAL A 79 -3.58 -0.83 -6.56
CA VAL A 79 -2.78 -1.89 -7.20
C VAL A 79 -2.36 -1.43 -8.58
N ALA A 80 -1.06 -1.42 -8.87
CA ALA A 80 -0.56 -1.07 -10.19
C ALA A 80 -0.97 -2.10 -11.26
N GLY A 81 -1.31 -1.61 -12.44
CA GLY A 81 -1.67 -2.46 -13.59
C GLY A 81 -0.50 -2.78 -14.51
N THR A 82 0.71 -2.35 -14.17
CA THR A 82 1.92 -2.56 -14.96
C THR A 82 2.90 -3.48 -14.27
N HIS A 83 3.75 -4.13 -15.06
CA HIS A 83 4.89 -4.88 -14.53
C HIS A 83 6.10 -3.95 -14.40
N ARG A 84 6.85 -4.03 -13.29
CA ARG A 84 7.99 -3.13 -12.99
C ARG A 84 9.07 -3.04 -14.09
N ARG A 85 9.14 -4.05 -14.99
CA ARG A 85 10.07 -4.00 -16.15
C ARG A 85 9.62 -3.05 -17.25
N HIS A 86 8.35 -2.68 -17.27
CA HIS A 86 7.79 -1.72 -18.22
C HIS A 86 7.72 -0.33 -17.61
N ALA A 87 7.29 -0.23 -16.35
CA ALA A 87 7.23 1.01 -15.58
C ALA A 87 7.40 0.68 -14.10
N ASP A 88 8.44 1.20 -13.46
CA ASP A 88 8.69 1.04 -12.03
C ASP A 88 7.97 2.16 -11.25
N VAL A 89 6.65 2.02 -11.12
CA VAL A 89 5.76 3.05 -10.56
C VAL A 89 6.09 3.43 -9.10
N ALA A 90 6.86 2.61 -8.39
CA ALA A 90 7.37 2.98 -7.08
C ALA A 90 8.42 4.10 -7.16
N HIS A 91 9.10 4.25 -8.31
CA HIS A 91 10.15 5.24 -8.52
C HIS A 91 9.77 6.34 -9.55
N GLU A 92 8.58 6.26 -10.14
CA GLU A 92 8.10 7.19 -11.17
C GLU A 92 7.08 8.19 -10.60
N PRO A 93 7.50 9.43 -10.27
CA PRO A 93 6.61 10.45 -9.70
C PRO A 93 5.54 10.93 -10.68
N ASP A 94 5.75 10.78 -11.98
CA ASP A 94 4.79 11.16 -13.03
C ASP A 94 3.82 10.02 -13.38
N SER A 95 3.87 8.89 -12.68
CA SER A 95 2.98 7.76 -12.91
C SER A 95 1.57 8.05 -12.41
N LEU A 96 0.57 7.44 -13.05
CA LEU A 96 -0.81 7.46 -12.57
C LEU A 96 -0.93 6.83 -11.17
N PHE A 97 -0.15 5.80 -10.88
CA PHE A 97 -0.08 5.19 -9.56
C PHE A 97 0.28 6.23 -8.50
N HIS A 98 1.34 7.03 -8.75
CA HIS A 98 1.74 8.10 -7.83
C HIS A 98 0.67 9.20 -7.74
N ALA A 99 0.08 9.62 -8.86
CA ALA A 99 -0.99 10.61 -8.86
C ALA A 99 -2.21 10.16 -8.02
N PHE A 100 -2.57 8.89 -8.08
CA PHE A 100 -3.64 8.31 -7.26
C PHE A 100 -3.27 8.25 -5.78
N ALA A 101 -2.04 7.82 -5.45
CA ALA A 101 -1.55 7.84 -4.07
C ALA A 101 -1.62 9.26 -3.49
N GLN A 102 -1.16 10.27 -4.24
CA GLN A 102 -1.23 11.67 -3.82
C GLN A 102 -2.66 12.15 -3.57
N ALA A 103 -3.59 11.85 -4.46
CA ALA A 103 -4.97 12.30 -4.31
C ALA A 103 -5.68 11.67 -3.11
N LEU A 104 -5.39 10.39 -2.81
CA LEU A 104 -5.92 9.72 -1.63
C LEU A 104 -5.29 10.23 -0.33
N ALA A 105 -4.00 10.58 -0.37
CA ALA A 105 -3.26 11.08 0.80
C ALA A 105 -3.55 12.55 1.16
N THR A 106 -4.08 13.34 0.23
CA THR A 106 -4.41 14.77 0.46
C THR A 106 -5.81 15.00 1.02
N THR A 107 -6.57 13.95 1.32
CA THR A 107 -7.83 14.10 2.06
C THR A 107 -7.54 14.64 3.48
N GLU A 108 -8.46 15.40 4.06
CA GLU A 108 -8.31 16.03 5.40
C GLU A 108 -8.13 15.01 6.53
N LEU A 109 -8.27 13.73 6.24
CA LEU A 109 -8.05 12.63 7.16
C LEU A 109 -6.56 12.31 7.22
N GLN A 110 -6.03 12.17 8.43
CA GLN A 110 -4.65 11.73 8.67
C GLN A 110 -4.46 10.30 8.11
N THR A 111 -4.11 10.20 6.85
CA THR A 111 -3.92 8.92 6.14
C THR A 111 -2.50 8.43 6.37
N ALA A 112 -2.35 7.20 6.84
CA ALA A 112 -1.09 6.49 6.75
C ALA A 112 -1.02 5.73 5.42
N GLU A 113 0.18 5.51 4.92
CA GLU A 113 0.43 4.76 3.69
C GLU A 113 1.20 3.47 4.03
N LEU A 114 0.72 2.32 3.53
CA LEU A 114 1.35 1.01 3.66
C LEU A 114 1.67 0.48 2.26
N GLN A 115 2.94 0.48 1.89
CA GLN A 115 3.39 -0.01 0.60
C GLN A 115 3.93 -1.43 0.72
N LEU A 116 3.38 -2.35 -0.06
CA LEU A 116 3.66 -3.78 -0.03
C LEU A 116 4.60 -4.18 -1.16
N HIS A 117 5.73 -4.75 -0.78
CA HIS A 117 6.74 -5.29 -1.68
C HIS A 117 7.12 -6.73 -1.32
N GLY A 118 7.91 -7.33 -2.18
CA GLY A 118 8.46 -8.65 -1.94
C GLY A 118 9.88 -8.79 -2.45
N PHE A 119 10.74 -9.33 -1.61
CA PHE A 119 12.12 -9.63 -1.98
C PHE A 119 12.35 -11.13 -2.24
N ALA A 120 13.41 -11.45 -2.97
CA ALA A 120 13.89 -12.83 -3.12
C ALA A 120 14.60 -13.29 -1.84
N ALA A 121 14.44 -14.55 -1.44
CA ALA A 121 15.04 -15.08 -0.23
C ALA A 121 16.58 -14.87 -0.16
N THR A 122 17.23 -14.81 -1.31
CA THR A 122 18.67 -14.54 -1.45
C THR A 122 19.06 -13.08 -1.22
N SER A 123 18.12 -12.13 -1.34
CA SER A 123 18.38 -10.69 -1.16
C SER A 123 18.56 -10.30 0.30
N ALA A 124 17.92 -11.02 1.23
CA ALA A 124 18.02 -10.77 2.67
C ALA A 124 17.98 -12.11 3.43
N PRO A 125 19.06 -12.92 3.40
CA PRO A 125 19.09 -14.22 4.06
C PRO A 125 18.78 -14.12 5.55
N GLY A 126 17.94 -15.04 6.06
CA GLY A 126 17.56 -15.05 7.47
C GLY A 126 16.64 -13.93 7.91
N THR A 127 16.01 -13.21 6.96
CA THR A 127 15.05 -12.13 7.21
C THR A 127 13.68 -12.54 6.67
N ASP A 128 12.64 -12.33 7.46
CA ASP A 128 11.26 -12.57 7.04
C ASP A 128 10.60 -11.28 6.55
N VAL A 129 10.90 -10.16 7.24
CA VAL A 129 10.33 -8.85 6.96
C VAL A 129 11.40 -7.77 7.04
N VAL A 130 11.40 -6.84 6.07
CA VAL A 130 12.06 -5.55 6.18
C VAL A 130 10.96 -4.48 6.31
N LEU A 131 10.95 -3.77 7.42
CA LEU A 131 10.01 -2.68 7.71
C LEU A 131 10.78 -1.39 7.89
N THR A 132 10.49 -0.40 7.06
CA THR A 132 11.16 0.92 7.08
C THR A 132 10.18 2.06 6.84
N PRO A 133 10.55 3.29 7.20
CA PRO A 133 9.75 4.49 6.93
C PRO A 133 10.01 5.07 5.51
N GLY A 134 10.67 4.33 4.60
CA GLY A 134 11.10 4.88 3.32
C GLY A 134 12.02 6.08 3.50
N ALA A 135 11.69 7.21 2.89
CA ALA A 135 12.41 8.48 3.02
C ALA A 135 12.13 9.23 4.34
N GLY A 136 11.07 8.84 5.05
CA GLY A 136 10.61 9.50 6.27
C GLY A 136 11.32 9.04 7.54
N ARG A 137 10.65 9.25 8.69
CA ARG A 137 11.09 8.82 10.01
C ARG A 137 10.15 7.76 10.59
N PRO A 138 10.65 6.84 11.42
CA PRO A 138 9.78 5.91 12.14
C PRO A 138 8.75 6.65 13.00
N THR A 139 7.54 6.11 13.05
CA THR A 139 6.42 6.62 13.87
C THR A 139 5.97 5.55 14.87
N GLY A 140 5.04 5.88 15.76
CA GLY A 140 4.42 4.90 16.66
C GLY A 140 3.84 3.68 15.92
N LEU A 141 3.29 3.90 14.71
CA LEU A 141 2.76 2.81 13.89
C LEU A 141 3.85 1.85 13.38
N HIS A 142 5.07 2.35 13.09
CA HIS A 142 6.21 1.45 12.77
C HIS A 142 6.59 0.57 13.97
N HIS A 143 6.57 1.13 15.16
CA HIS A 143 6.90 0.38 16.38
C HIS A 143 5.83 -0.67 16.68
N ALA A 144 4.56 -0.30 16.61
CA ALA A 144 3.43 -1.23 16.80
C ALA A 144 3.45 -2.38 15.77
N LEU A 145 3.67 -2.07 14.49
CA LEU A 145 3.75 -3.10 13.45
C LEU A 145 4.97 -4.01 13.62
N ARG A 146 6.13 -3.45 13.96
CA ARG A 146 7.33 -4.24 14.25
C ARG A 146 7.09 -5.20 15.43
N GLU A 147 6.50 -4.71 16.49
CA GLU A 147 6.18 -5.51 17.68
C GLU A 147 5.19 -6.62 17.33
N SER A 148 4.09 -6.28 16.65
CA SER A 148 3.07 -7.25 16.24
C SER A 148 3.63 -8.36 15.34
N LEU A 149 4.51 -8.02 14.38
CA LEU A 149 5.20 -8.99 13.53
C LEU A 149 6.17 -9.87 14.35
N THR A 150 6.93 -9.27 15.27
CA THR A 150 7.91 -9.97 16.09
C THR A 150 7.24 -10.94 17.08
N CYS A 151 6.13 -10.53 17.70
CA CYS A 151 5.32 -11.41 18.59
C CYS A 151 4.76 -12.63 17.84
N ARG A 152 4.59 -12.54 16.54
CA ARG A 152 4.21 -13.68 15.68
C ARG A 152 5.40 -14.52 15.21
N GLY A 153 6.60 -14.25 15.75
CA GLY A 153 7.82 -15.01 15.47
C GLY A 153 8.51 -14.66 14.16
N PHE A 154 8.10 -13.56 13.47
CA PHE A 154 8.78 -13.12 12.26
C PHE A 154 10.07 -12.37 12.60
N ARG A 155 11.12 -12.62 11.82
CA ARG A 155 12.42 -11.94 11.92
C ARG A 155 12.38 -10.62 11.17
N VAL A 156 12.03 -9.55 11.87
CA VAL A 156 11.95 -8.19 11.32
C VAL A 156 13.31 -7.53 11.40
N ARG A 157 13.92 -7.21 10.25
CA ARG A 157 15.27 -6.63 10.16
C ARG A 157 15.26 -5.35 9.31
N HIS A 158 16.35 -4.60 9.40
CA HIS A 158 16.65 -3.49 8.50
C HIS A 158 17.67 -3.96 7.45
N HIS A 159 17.40 -3.61 6.19
CA HIS A 159 18.35 -3.78 5.09
C HIS A 159 18.32 -2.53 4.22
N GLU A 160 19.45 -1.84 4.10
CA GLU A 160 19.51 -0.54 3.43
C GLU A 160 19.07 -0.60 1.96
N HIS A 161 19.47 -1.66 1.24
CA HIS A 161 19.10 -1.85 -0.17
C HIS A 161 17.62 -2.22 -0.39
N LEU A 162 16.87 -2.51 0.68
CA LEU A 162 15.43 -2.77 0.69
C LEU A 162 14.67 -1.71 1.48
N ALA A 163 15.27 -0.54 1.74
CA ALA A 163 14.68 0.46 2.62
C ALA A 163 13.62 1.35 1.95
N GLY A 164 13.44 1.29 0.63
CA GLY A 164 12.45 2.09 -0.10
C GLY A 164 12.68 3.61 -0.02
N ARG A 165 13.93 4.06 0.23
CA ARG A 165 14.23 5.49 0.44
C ARG A 165 13.97 6.35 -0.79
N THR A 166 14.01 5.75 -1.97
CA THR A 166 13.82 6.42 -3.27
C THR A 166 12.43 6.21 -3.85
N ASN A 167 11.52 5.56 -3.12
CA ASN A 167 10.16 5.38 -3.57
C ASN A 167 9.44 6.73 -3.60
N ALA A 168 8.86 7.08 -4.74
CA ALA A 168 8.21 8.37 -4.98
C ALA A 168 7.08 8.64 -3.96
N GLN A 169 6.28 7.62 -3.63
CA GLN A 169 5.22 7.70 -2.64
C GLN A 169 5.79 8.00 -1.25
N GLY A 170 6.86 7.29 -0.84
CA GLY A 170 7.52 7.49 0.44
C GLY A 170 8.18 8.87 0.58
N ILE A 171 8.76 9.42 -0.51
CA ILE A 171 9.31 10.78 -0.55
C ILE A 171 8.18 11.80 -0.35
N ALA A 172 7.08 11.63 -1.06
CA ALA A 172 5.94 12.53 -0.97
C ALA A 172 5.23 12.44 0.39
N ALA A 173 5.08 11.25 0.96
CA ALA A 173 4.55 11.04 2.31
C ALA A 173 5.44 11.74 3.36
N ALA A 174 6.76 11.60 3.26
CA ALA A 174 7.72 12.27 4.14
C ALA A 174 7.59 13.82 4.06
N ALA A 175 7.43 14.37 2.86
CA ALA A 175 7.23 15.80 2.65
C ALA A 175 5.93 16.33 3.28
N ARG A 176 4.88 15.49 3.37
CA ARG A 176 3.59 15.83 4.02
C ARG A 176 3.59 15.56 5.53
N GLY A 177 4.60 14.86 6.06
CA GLY A 177 4.58 14.36 7.43
C GLY A 177 3.63 13.18 7.65
N THR A 178 3.21 12.51 6.58
CA THR A 178 2.34 11.33 6.62
C THR A 178 3.16 10.08 6.98
N PRO A 179 2.70 9.22 7.91
CA PRO A 179 3.34 7.95 8.18
C PRO A 179 3.37 7.06 6.94
N PHE A 180 4.56 6.62 6.53
CA PHE A 180 4.76 5.72 5.41
C PHE A 180 5.44 4.43 5.88
N LEU A 181 4.77 3.29 5.73
CA LEU A 181 5.27 1.98 6.08
C LEU A 181 5.67 1.23 4.81
N HIS A 182 6.96 1.13 4.57
CA HIS A 182 7.51 0.31 3.48
C HIS A 182 7.73 -1.10 3.99
N LEU A 183 6.94 -2.05 3.52
CA LEU A 183 6.91 -3.42 3.98
C LEU A 183 7.40 -4.36 2.88
N GLU A 184 8.60 -4.87 3.03
CA GLU A 184 9.19 -5.90 2.18
C GLU A 184 9.06 -7.27 2.84
N LEU A 185 8.55 -8.25 2.11
CA LEU A 185 8.17 -9.56 2.63
C LEU A 185 8.89 -10.69 1.90
N ALA A 186 9.43 -11.64 2.66
CA ALA A 186 9.95 -12.88 2.13
C ALA A 186 8.83 -13.72 1.45
N PRO A 187 9.16 -14.62 0.49
CA PRO A 187 8.15 -15.37 -0.25
C PRO A 187 7.12 -16.11 0.61
N PRO A 188 7.47 -16.81 1.71
CA PRO A 188 6.47 -17.52 2.53
C PRO A 188 5.44 -16.60 3.20
N LEU A 189 5.81 -15.35 3.49
CA LEU A 189 4.92 -14.41 4.15
C LEU A 189 3.86 -13.83 3.19
N ARG A 190 4.12 -13.91 1.91
CA ARG A 190 3.17 -13.49 0.87
C ARG A 190 2.24 -14.63 0.41
N SER A 191 2.58 -15.89 0.76
CA SER A 191 1.82 -17.10 0.42
C SER A 191 1.29 -17.81 1.68
N ASP A 192 2.08 -18.69 2.23
CA ASP A 192 1.66 -19.67 3.25
C ASP A 192 1.36 -19.05 4.62
N HIS A 193 2.03 -17.94 4.95
CA HIS A 193 1.87 -17.21 6.22
C HIS A 193 1.20 -15.85 6.03
N ARG A 194 0.52 -15.64 4.89
CA ARG A 194 -0.13 -14.37 4.56
C ARG A 194 -1.14 -13.95 5.61
N ASP A 195 -1.94 -14.87 6.12
CA ASP A 195 -2.98 -14.58 7.13
C ASP A 195 -2.37 -14.00 8.41
N ARG A 196 -1.21 -14.50 8.84
CA ARG A 196 -0.48 -14.00 10.01
C ARG A 196 0.08 -12.58 9.79
N VAL A 197 0.41 -12.23 8.54
CA VAL A 197 0.80 -10.85 8.18
C VAL A 197 -0.42 -9.94 8.22
N VAL A 198 -1.57 -10.39 7.69
CA VAL A 198 -2.84 -9.63 7.77
C VAL A 198 -3.19 -9.34 9.22
N GLU A 199 -3.18 -10.35 10.09
CA GLU A 199 -3.42 -10.18 11.52
C GLU A 199 -2.44 -9.17 12.16
N ALA A 200 -1.13 -9.28 11.84
CA ALA A 200 -0.13 -8.38 12.41
C ALA A 200 -0.37 -6.92 12.04
N VAL A 201 -0.69 -6.66 10.78
CA VAL A 201 -0.98 -5.30 10.29
C VAL A 201 -2.29 -4.78 10.91
N THR A 202 -3.32 -5.61 10.96
CA THR A 202 -4.64 -5.25 11.50
C THR A 202 -4.55 -4.91 12.98
N ASP A 203 -3.84 -5.71 13.78
CA ASP A 203 -3.64 -5.45 15.22
C ASP A 203 -2.86 -4.14 15.43
N ALA A 204 -1.77 -3.93 14.71
CA ALA A 204 -1.00 -2.69 14.80
C ALA A 204 -1.82 -1.46 14.41
N TRP A 205 -2.74 -1.62 13.45
CA TRP A 205 -3.64 -0.56 13.01
C TRP A 205 -4.68 -0.21 14.08
N HIS A 206 -5.29 -1.21 14.69
CA HIS A 206 -6.29 -1.02 15.76
C HIS A 206 -5.70 -0.42 17.03
N GLN A 207 -4.46 -0.76 17.41
CA GLN A 207 -3.77 -0.14 18.54
C GLN A 207 -3.57 1.37 18.39
N ARG A 208 -3.58 1.90 17.16
CA ARG A 208 -3.52 3.34 16.88
C ARG A 208 -4.83 4.07 17.18
N CYS A 209 -5.96 3.36 17.18
CA CYS A 209 -7.29 3.94 17.37
C CYS A 209 -7.69 4.06 18.86
N HIS A 210 -6.78 3.72 19.78
CA HIS A 210 -6.92 3.86 21.22
C HIS A 210 -5.85 4.80 21.78
#